data_cba4d90f1d4a7a4beeb1ad7c21d635a7
#
_entry.id   cba4d90f1d4a7a4beeb1ad7c21d635a7
#
_cell.length_a   1.000
_cell.length_b   1.000
_cell.length_c   1.000
_cell.angle_alpha   90.00
_cell.angle_beta   90.00
_cell.angle_gamma   90.00
#
_symmetry.space_group_name_H-M   'P 1'
#
loop_
_entity.id
_entity.type
_entity.pdbx_description
1 polymer ?
#
loop_
_entity_poly.entity_id
_entity_poly.type
_entity_poly.pdbx_seq_one_letter_code
_entity_poly.pdbx_strand_id
1 'polypeptide(L)'
;MAVSVPKVLLIGFGGVGTIVSYTLEHLGRAEVVAVARPITFDKIANQGYRIESVDYGTVEKYVPSKVVLSGKEAVEKYGPFDYIVITTKNIPDISPVVDMLEDCYSDDTAIMLIQNGIGIEIPIYKKYPKATVLSGVTLIGTTLYESTVKH
;
A
#
# COMPACT_ATOMS: atom_id res chain seq x y z
N MET A 1 -5.87 16.58 23.37
CA MET A 1 -5.50 15.19 23.03
C MET A 1 -4.83 15.22 21.68
N ALA A 2 -3.61 14.72 21.55
CA ALA A 2 -2.97 14.58 20.24
C ALA A 2 -3.76 13.55 19.44
N VAL A 3 -4.29 13.93 18.30
CA VAL A 3 -4.93 12.99 17.36
C VAL A 3 -3.81 12.10 16.82
N SER A 4 -3.86 10.80 17.13
CA SER A 4 -2.93 9.85 16.52
C SER A 4 -3.13 9.84 15.01
N VAL A 5 -2.06 9.88 14.25
CA VAL A 5 -2.16 9.71 12.80
C VAL A 5 -2.60 8.29 12.47
N PRO A 6 -3.43 8.08 11.44
CA PRO A 6 -3.88 6.75 11.05
C PRO A 6 -2.71 5.88 10.60
N LYS A 7 -2.81 4.59 10.89
CA LYS A 7 -1.87 3.56 10.45
C LYS A 7 -2.38 2.88 9.19
N VAL A 8 -1.56 2.85 8.18
CA VAL A 8 -1.89 2.29 6.87
C VAL A 8 -0.98 1.11 6.55
N LEU A 9 -1.58 -0.05 6.30
CA LEU A 9 -0.90 -1.18 5.69
C LEU A 9 -1.00 -1.05 4.16
N LEU A 10 0.12 -0.85 3.50
CA LEU A 10 0.19 -0.75 2.05
C LEU A 10 0.69 -2.06 1.44
N ILE A 11 -0.17 -2.73 0.67
CA ILE A 11 0.18 -3.96 -0.06
C ILE A 11 0.46 -3.62 -1.51
N GLY A 12 1.73 -3.75 -1.91
CA GLY A 12 2.22 -3.40 -3.24
C GLY A 12 3.02 -2.09 -3.25
N PHE A 13 4.34 -2.20 -3.31
CA PHE A 13 5.25 -1.04 -3.34
C PHE A 13 5.94 -0.94 -4.71
N GLY A 14 5.10 -0.81 -5.75
CA GLY A 14 5.51 -0.46 -7.13
C GLY A 14 5.41 1.06 -7.35
N GLY A 15 5.33 1.51 -8.59
CA GLY A 15 5.22 2.94 -8.92
C GLY A 15 4.02 3.62 -8.24
N VAL A 16 2.81 3.07 -8.40
CA VAL A 16 1.59 3.60 -7.77
C VAL A 16 1.71 3.56 -6.25
N GLY A 17 2.11 2.42 -5.67
CA GLY A 17 2.24 2.27 -4.22
C GLY A 17 3.26 3.22 -3.61
N THR A 18 4.36 3.51 -4.30
CA THR A 18 5.36 4.47 -3.85
C THR A 18 4.77 5.89 -3.77
N ILE A 19 4.03 6.32 -4.79
CA ILE A 19 3.41 7.66 -4.80
C ILE A 19 2.31 7.75 -3.73
N VAL A 20 1.46 6.73 -3.60
CA VAL A 20 0.43 6.67 -2.56
C VAL A 20 1.07 6.76 -1.16
N SER A 21 2.09 5.96 -0.90
CA SER A 21 2.81 5.97 0.37
C SER A 21 3.43 7.35 0.66
N TYR A 22 4.14 7.91 -0.32
CA TYR A 22 4.74 9.25 -0.19
C TYR A 22 3.69 10.33 0.10
N THR A 23 2.57 10.32 -0.62
CA THR A 23 1.46 11.28 -0.43
C THR A 23 0.90 11.21 0.99
N LEU A 24 0.77 10.01 1.55
CA LEU A 24 0.25 9.79 2.90
C LEU A 24 1.24 10.27 3.98
N GLU A 25 2.54 10.07 3.78
CA GLU A 25 3.56 10.39 4.79
C GLU A 25 4.15 11.80 4.65
N HIS A 26 4.20 12.35 3.44
CA HIS A 26 4.87 13.62 3.11
C HIS A 26 4.48 14.79 4.02
N LEU A 27 3.23 14.85 4.47
CA LEU A 27 2.73 15.88 5.38
C LEU A 27 2.35 15.33 6.77
N GLY A 28 2.88 14.16 7.14
CA GLY A 28 2.57 13.52 8.41
C GLY A 28 1.10 13.13 8.56
N ARG A 29 0.42 12.80 7.46
CA ARG A 29 -1.02 12.45 7.47
C ARG A 29 -1.31 11.03 7.90
N ALA A 30 -0.36 10.13 7.72
CA ALA A 30 -0.45 8.74 8.11
C ALA A 30 0.94 8.15 8.39
N GLU A 31 0.98 7.03 9.10
CA GLU A 31 2.15 6.15 9.20
C GLU A 31 1.92 4.96 8.26
N VAL A 32 2.86 4.72 7.33
CA VAL A 32 2.73 3.64 6.36
C VAL A 32 3.67 2.49 6.69
N VAL A 33 3.09 1.28 6.75
CA VAL A 33 3.81 0.01 6.79
C VAL A 33 3.67 -0.63 5.42
N ALA A 34 4.75 -0.69 4.64
CA ALA A 34 4.73 -1.21 3.28
C ALA A 34 5.13 -2.68 3.23
N VAL A 35 4.30 -3.52 2.59
CA VAL A 35 4.64 -4.90 2.27
C VAL A 35 5.45 -4.93 0.98
N ALA A 36 6.72 -5.32 1.08
CA ALA A 36 7.63 -5.48 -0.03
C ALA A 36 7.81 -6.96 -0.40
N ARG A 37 8.02 -7.24 -1.68
CA ARG A 37 8.42 -8.58 -2.11
C ARG A 37 9.84 -8.89 -1.64
N PRO A 38 10.18 -10.15 -1.33
CA PRO A 38 11.52 -10.51 -0.86
C PRO A 38 12.65 -9.98 -1.74
N ILE A 39 12.49 -10.04 -3.06
CA ILE A 39 13.49 -9.55 -4.03
C ILE A 39 13.72 -8.03 -3.98
N THR A 40 12.79 -7.26 -3.43
CA THR A 40 12.87 -5.79 -3.36
C THR A 40 12.97 -5.26 -1.93
N PHE A 41 12.86 -6.14 -0.93
CA PHE A 41 12.81 -5.73 0.48
C PHE A 41 14.04 -4.92 0.91
N ASP A 42 15.24 -5.49 0.74
CA ASP A 42 16.48 -4.81 1.15
C ASP A 42 16.69 -3.50 0.41
N LYS A 43 16.32 -3.47 -0.87
CA LYS A 43 16.41 -2.26 -1.67
C LYS A 43 15.50 -1.16 -1.14
N ILE A 44 14.25 -1.48 -0.83
CA ILE A 44 13.28 -0.50 -0.33
C ILE A 44 13.67 -0.06 1.08
N ALA A 45 13.95 -1.02 1.97
CA ALA A 45 14.21 -0.72 3.38
C ALA A 45 15.49 0.09 3.62
N ASN A 46 16.55 -0.17 2.83
CA ASN A 46 17.86 0.44 3.05
C ASN A 46 18.14 1.62 2.11
N GLN A 47 17.80 1.47 0.82
CA GLN A 47 18.10 2.47 -0.20
C GLN A 47 16.93 3.41 -0.47
N GLY A 48 15.69 2.89 -0.41
CA GLY A 48 14.49 3.60 -0.82
C GLY A 48 14.40 3.79 -2.33
N TYR A 49 13.44 4.62 -2.73
CA TYR A 49 13.26 5.01 -4.11
C TYR A 49 13.46 6.52 -4.27
N ARG A 50 14.08 6.91 -5.39
CA ARG A 50 14.05 8.28 -5.89
C ARG A 50 12.68 8.51 -6.54
N ILE A 51 12.07 9.66 -6.31
CA ILE A 51 10.82 10.05 -6.96
C ILE A 51 11.10 11.28 -7.82
N GLU A 52 10.71 11.20 -9.09
CA GLU A 52 10.68 12.33 -10.02
C GLU A 52 9.21 12.58 -10.37
N SER A 53 8.61 13.59 -9.76
CA SER A 53 7.18 13.84 -9.84
C SER A 53 6.89 15.24 -10.38
N VAL A 54 5.85 15.36 -11.20
CA VAL A 54 5.34 16.66 -11.64
C VAL A 54 4.68 17.44 -10.50
N ASP A 55 4.15 16.73 -9.49
CA ASP A 55 3.44 17.35 -8.36
C ASP A 55 4.37 17.60 -7.16
N TYR A 56 5.34 16.72 -6.93
CA TYR A 56 6.22 16.76 -5.74
C TYR A 56 7.66 17.17 -6.04
N GLY A 57 8.01 17.37 -7.33
CA GLY A 57 9.39 17.60 -7.75
C GLY A 57 10.25 16.36 -7.57
N THR A 58 11.53 16.57 -7.28
CA THR A 58 12.49 15.50 -7.07
C THR A 58 12.68 15.21 -5.60
N VAL A 59 12.41 13.96 -5.21
CA VAL A 59 12.70 13.42 -3.88
C VAL A 59 13.83 12.41 -4.04
N GLU A 60 15.01 12.75 -3.53
CA GLU A 60 16.22 11.96 -3.77
C GLU A 60 16.17 10.57 -3.13
N LYS A 61 15.52 10.47 -1.97
CA LYS A 61 15.35 9.20 -1.26
C LYS A 61 14.04 9.21 -0.48
N TYR A 62 13.18 8.25 -0.79
CA TYR A 62 11.99 7.97 -0.02
C TYR A 62 11.98 6.53 0.47
N VAL A 63 11.81 6.36 1.77
CA VAL A 63 11.61 5.07 2.44
C VAL A 63 10.34 5.21 3.26
N PRO A 64 9.36 4.31 3.16
CA PRO A 64 8.18 4.36 4.03
C PRO A 64 8.57 4.15 5.50
N SER A 65 7.71 4.56 6.43
CA SER A 65 7.97 4.49 7.88
C SER A 65 8.42 3.11 8.33
N LYS A 66 7.81 2.07 7.76
CA LYS A 66 8.19 0.65 8.00
C LYS A 66 8.08 -0.15 6.71
N VAL A 67 8.93 -1.17 6.60
CA VAL A 67 8.91 -2.14 5.50
C VAL A 67 8.89 -3.54 6.09
N VAL A 68 8.02 -4.40 5.58
CA VAL A 68 7.83 -5.80 6.02
C VAL A 68 7.69 -6.73 4.82
N LEU A 69 7.80 -8.03 5.05
CA LEU A 69 7.69 -9.05 4.00
C LEU A 69 6.28 -9.60 3.81
N SER A 70 5.40 -9.42 4.81
CA SER A 70 4.03 -9.96 4.73
C SER A 70 3.04 -9.13 5.56
N GLY A 71 1.74 -9.27 5.27
CA GLY A 71 0.67 -8.69 6.07
C GLY A 71 0.65 -9.23 7.50
N LYS A 72 0.93 -10.52 7.68
CA LYS A 72 1.07 -11.14 9.00
C LYS A 72 2.14 -10.47 9.85
N GLU A 73 3.36 -10.34 9.30
CA GLU A 73 4.46 -9.65 9.97
C GLU A 73 4.09 -8.20 10.33
N ALA A 74 3.37 -7.52 9.42
CA ALA A 74 2.93 -6.15 9.66
C ALA A 74 1.99 -6.07 10.88
N VAL A 75 1.01 -6.96 10.97
CA VAL A 75 0.05 -6.98 12.10
C VAL A 75 0.76 -7.32 13.41
N GLU A 76 1.62 -8.34 13.40
CA GLU A 76 2.35 -8.79 14.60
C GLU A 76 3.26 -7.69 15.17
N LYS A 77 3.91 -6.90 14.31
CA LYS A 77 4.88 -5.89 14.73
C LYS A 77 4.30 -4.49 14.92
N TYR A 78 3.31 -4.10 14.11
CA TYR A 78 2.87 -2.72 13.99
C TYR A 78 1.35 -2.52 14.04
N GLY A 79 0.54 -3.61 13.98
CA GLY A 79 -0.92 -3.52 14.03
C GLY A 79 -1.49 -2.98 15.35
N PRO A 80 -2.78 -2.74 15.44
CA PRO A 80 -3.74 -2.83 14.34
C PRO A 80 -3.59 -1.69 13.32
N PHE A 81 -4.25 -1.83 12.15
CA PHE A 81 -4.27 -0.85 11.07
C PHE A 81 -5.67 -0.27 10.88
N ASP A 82 -5.74 1.05 10.64
CA ASP A 82 -6.98 1.72 10.29
C ASP A 82 -7.39 1.46 8.83
N TYR A 83 -6.38 1.32 7.96
CA TYR A 83 -6.57 1.09 6.53
C TYR A 83 -5.62 0.03 5.98
N ILE A 84 -6.13 -0.78 5.06
CA ILE A 84 -5.33 -1.61 4.17
C ILE A 84 -5.49 -1.06 2.75
N VAL A 85 -4.41 -0.57 2.16
CA VAL A 85 -4.41 -0.02 0.80
C VAL A 85 -3.71 -1.01 -0.14
N ILE A 86 -4.40 -1.43 -1.19
CA ILE A 86 -3.89 -2.42 -2.15
C ILE A 86 -3.64 -1.75 -3.50
N THR A 87 -2.39 -1.77 -3.92
CA THR A 87 -1.90 -1.16 -5.17
C THR A 87 -1.18 -2.17 -6.07
N THR A 88 -1.27 -3.46 -5.76
CA THR A 88 -0.75 -4.53 -6.62
C THR A 88 -1.51 -4.59 -7.94
N LYS A 89 -0.91 -5.19 -8.96
CA LYS A 89 -1.68 -5.56 -10.16
C LYS A 89 -2.78 -6.54 -9.79
N ASN A 90 -3.98 -6.34 -10.32
CA ASN A 90 -5.07 -7.29 -10.13
C ASN A 90 -4.87 -8.48 -11.07
N ILE A 91 -4.46 -9.63 -10.52
CA ILE A 91 -4.24 -10.89 -11.26
C ILE A 91 -4.93 -12.00 -10.45
N PRO A 92 -6.27 -12.13 -10.55
CA PRO A 92 -7.06 -12.98 -9.66
C PRO A 92 -6.63 -14.46 -9.67
N ASP A 93 -6.17 -14.96 -10.82
CA ASP A 93 -5.77 -16.37 -10.97
C ASP A 93 -4.42 -16.71 -10.34
N ILE A 94 -3.59 -15.69 -10.03
CA ILE A 94 -2.26 -15.89 -9.47
C ILE A 94 -2.18 -15.39 -8.04
N SER A 95 -2.84 -14.26 -7.75
CA SER A 95 -2.77 -13.58 -6.47
C SER A 95 -4.11 -12.91 -6.15
N PRO A 96 -5.10 -13.71 -5.71
CA PRO A 96 -6.40 -13.19 -5.33
C PRO A 96 -6.29 -12.15 -4.20
N VAL A 97 -7.06 -11.07 -4.32
CA VAL A 97 -7.04 -9.99 -3.31
C VAL A 97 -7.41 -10.49 -1.91
N VAL A 98 -8.28 -11.48 -1.82
CA VAL A 98 -8.72 -12.08 -0.55
C VAL A 98 -7.60 -12.81 0.19
N ASP A 99 -6.65 -13.40 -0.54
CA ASP A 99 -5.51 -14.08 0.07
C ASP A 99 -4.52 -13.08 0.68
N MET A 100 -4.41 -11.89 0.07
CA MET A 100 -3.59 -10.80 0.62
C MET A 100 -4.14 -10.26 1.95
N LEU A 101 -5.44 -10.41 2.18
CA LEU A 101 -6.15 -9.91 3.37
C LEU A 101 -6.20 -10.93 4.51
N GLU A 102 -5.93 -12.22 4.24
CA GLU A 102 -6.22 -13.33 5.16
C GLU A 102 -5.58 -13.14 6.55
N ASP A 103 -4.33 -12.70 6.58
CA ASP A 103 -3.56 -12.56 7.83
C ASP A 103 -3.52 -11.12 8.37
N CYS A 104 -4.21 -10.16 7.73
CA CYS A 104 -4.06 -8.75 8.10
C CYS A 104 -5.38 -7.95 8.20
N TYR A 105 -6.50 -8.51 7.73
CA TYR A 105 -7.80 -7.86 7.81
C TYR A 105 -8.44 -8.06 9.20
N SER A 106 -9.11 -7.02 9.68
CA SER A 106 -10.04 -7.06 10.81
C SER A 106 -11.29 -6.24 10.48
N ASP A 107 -12.40 -6.49 11.20
CA ASP A 107 -13.67 -5.78 10.95
C ASP A 107 -13.59 -4.26 11.21
N ASP A 108 -12.59 -3.81 11.98
CA ASP A 108 -12.34 -2.39 12.26
C ASP A 108 -11.45 -1.72 11.20
N THR A 109 -10.95 -2.48 10.22
CA THR A 109 -10.05 -1.99 9.17
C THR A 109 -10.80 -1.70 7.88
N ALA A 110 -10.65 -0.49 7.32
CA ALA A 110 -11.16 -0.19 5.99
C ALA A 110 -10.17 -0.64 4.90
N ILE A 111 -10.69 -1.25 3.84
CA ILE A 111 -9.89 -1.71 2.69
C ILE A 111 -10.05 -0.71 1.56
N MET A 112 -8.94 -0.24 0.98
CA MET A 112 -8.93 0.62 -0.20
C MET A 112 -8.24 -0.08 -1.36
N LEU A 113 -8.98 -0.27 -2.45
CA LEU A 113 -8.48 -0.88 -3.68
C LEU A 113 -8.07 0.22 -4.67
N ILE A 114 -6.78 0.34 -4.95
CA ILE A 114 -6.22 1.20 -6.00
C ILE A 114 -5.67 0.27 -7.10
N GLN A 115 -6.54 -0.57 -7.61
CA GLN A 115 -6.24 -1.55 -8.65
C GLN A 115 -7.20 -1.34 -9.81
N ASN A 116 -6.74 -1.64 -11.03
CA ASN A 116 -7.61 -1.58 -12.20
C ASN A 116 -8.60 -2.74 -12.21
N GLY A 117 -9.83 -2.46 -12.60
CA GLY A 117 -10.91 -3.44 -12.74
C GLY A 117 -12.23 -2.96 -12.17
N ILE A 118 -13.30 -3.60 -12.62
CA ILE A 118 -14.66 -3.41 -12.12
C ILE A 118 -15.06 -4.70 -11.42
N GLY A 119 -15.69 -4.58 -10.24
CA GLY A 119 -16.12 -5.75 -9.45
C GLY A 119 -14.99 -6.47 -8.73
N ILE A 120 -13.81 -5.85 -8.63
CA ILE A 120 -12.66 -6.42 -7.92
C ILE A 120 -12.89 -6.56 -6.41
N GLU A 121 -13.85 -5.83 -5.87
CA GLU A 121 -14.30 -5.89 -4.48
C GLU A 121 -15.23 -7.08 -4.20
N ILE A 122 -15.85 -7.69 -5.22
CA ILE A 122 -16.83 -8.76 -5.04
C ILE A 122 -16.28 -9.97 -4.25
N PRO A 123 -15.07 -10.48 -4.52
CA PRO A 123 -14.49 -11.55 -3.71
C PRO A 123 -14.31 -11.19 -2.23
N ILE A 124 -14.02 -9.91 -1.94
CA ILE A 124 -13.85 -9.43 -0.57
C ILE A 124 -15.19 -9.52 0.17
N TYR A 125 -16.27 -8.99 -0.40
CA TYR A 125 -17.60 -9.06 0.22
C TYR A 125 -18.12 -10.50 0.39
N LYS A 126 -17.71 -11.42 -0.49
CA LYS A 126 -18.06 -12.84 -0.34
C LYS A 126 -17.37 -13.48 0.87
N LYS A 127 -16.11 -13.13 1.13
CA LYS A 127 -15.33 -13.69 2.26
C LYS A 127 -15.55 -12.89 3.55
N TYR A 128 -15.69 -11.58 3.44
CA TYR A 128 -15.83 -10.63 4.55
C TYR A 128 -17.08 -9.73 4.34
N PRO A 129 -18.29 -10.23 4.63
CA PRO A 129 -19.55 -9.52 4.30
C PRO A 129 -19.72 -8.16 5.00
N LYS A 130 -19.00 -7.93 6.09
CA LYS A 130 -19.04 -6.66 6.85
C LYS A 130 -17.93 -5.69 6.49
N ALA A 131 -17.03 -6.06 5.57
CA ALA A 131 -15.88 -5.24 5.23
C ALA A 131 -16.30 -3.87 4.68
N THR A 132 -15.67 -2.83 5.16
CA THR A 132 -15.72 -1.50 4.54
C THR A 132 -14.71 -1.47 3.40
N VAL A 133 -15.19 -1.43 2.16
CA VAL A 133 -14.34 -1.40 0.97
C VAL A 133 -14.53 -0.09 0.21
N LEU A 134 -13.42 0.59 -0.05
CA LEU A 134 -13.34 1.80 -0.85
C LEU A 134 -12.70 1.47 -2.20
N SER A 135 -13.37 1.80 -3.29
CA SER A 135 -12.81 1.71 -4.64
C SER A 135 -12.11 3.03 -5.00
N GLY A 136 -10.79 2.98 -5.12
CA GLY A 136 -9.98 4.11 -5.52
C GLY A 136 -9.73 4.11 -7.02
N VAL A 137 -10.18 5.14 -7.71
CA VAL A 137 -9.83 5.36 -9.12
C VAL A 137 -8.68 6.34 -9.18
N THR A 138 -7.57 5.93 -9.81
CA THR A 138 -6.42 6.79 -10.00
C THR A 138 -6.12 6.94 -11.50
N LEU A 139 -5.79 8.16 -11.90
CA LEU A 139 -5.39 8.51 -13.26
C LEU A 139 -3.90 8.87 -13.33
N ILE A 140 -3.14 8.55 -12.30
CA ILE A 140 -1.70 8.82 -12.28
C ILE A 140 -0.94 7.89 -13.22
N GLY A 141 -0.02 8.47 -13.98
CA GLY A 141 0.97 7.71 -14.75
C GLY A 141 2.23 7.50 -13.92
N THR A 142 2.58 6.24 -13.63
CA THR A 142 3.82 5.95 -12.91
C THR A 142 4.65 4.89 -13.61
N THR A 143 5.95 5.10 -13.64
CA THR A 143 6.92 4.10 -14.13
C THR A 143 8.00 3.92 -13.08
N LEU A 144 8.19 2.68 -12.63
CA LEU A 144 9.33 2.32 -11.79
C LEU A 144 10.42 1.72 -12.67
N TYR A 145 11.53 2.42 -12.77
CA TYR A 145 12.74 1.97 -13.45
C TYR A 145 13.89 1.92 -12.45
N GLU A 146 14.47 0.75 -12.26
CA GLU A 146 15.49 0.47 -11.25
C GLU A 146 15.06 0.92 -9.84
N SER A 147 15.51 2.08 -9.37
CA SER A 147 15.18 2.67 -8.07
C SER A 147 14.49 4.03 -8.20
N THR A 148 14.07 4.41 -9.40
CA THR A 148 13.43 5.70 -9.67
C THR A 148 11.98 5.50 -10.07
N VAL A 149 11.08 6.16 -9.37
CA VAL A 149 9.66 6.28 -9.71
C VAL A 149 9.48 7.61 -10.43
N LYS A 150 9.07 7.54 -11.70
CA LYS A 150 8.63 8.70 -12.48
C LYS A 150 7.12 8.81 -12.37
N HIS A 151 6.63 9.99 -12.02
CA HIS A 151 5.24 10.31 -11.79
C HIS A 151 4.86 11.61 -12.48
#